data_bce9efd20958e578809255d8aeb0f5c4
#
_entry.id   bce9efd20958e578809255d8aeb0f5c4
#
_cell.length_a   1.000
_cell.length_b   1.000
_cell.length_c   1.000
_cell.angle_alpha   90.00
_cell.angle_beta   90.00
_cell.angle_gamma   90.00
#
_symmetry.space_group_name_H-M   'P 1'
#
loop_
_entity.id
_entity.type
_entity.pdbx_description
1 polymer ?
#
loop_
_entity_poly.entity_id
_entity_poly.type
_entity_poly.pdbx_seq_one_letter_code
_entity_poly.pdbx_strand_id
1 'polypeptide(L)'
;MKKLITALSLVLSSQAAMAAQECSTDFAKTAPNTRYTYSDNGTVTDLKTGLTWMRCPVGSTWNAANEACDGAAKKMSWQLALSTAEQIRNESGNHALHDFAGKKNWRLPNVKELVALTERACHSPAMNGTAFASGYTLEVGDYAGYIWSNTPNGDGSNVMVFDSFNGEVYNWSPLEPTNTFSVLLVTDEE
;
A
#
# COMPACT_ATOMS: atom_id res chain seq x y z
N MET A 1 8.47 -63.45 6.61
CA MET A 1 7.77 -62.39 7.34
C MET A 1 8.44 -61.08 6.99
N LYS A 2 7.88 -60.34 6.03
CA LYS A 2 8.39 -59.01 5.61
C LYS A 2 7.68 -57.94 6.38
N LYS A 3 8.41 -57.17 7.19
CA LYS A 3 7.86 -56.02 7.93
C LYS A 3 7.81 -54.80 7.00
N LEU A 4 6.62 -54.33 6.63
CA LEU A 4 6.40 -53.03 5.99
C LEU A 4 6.60 -51.93 7.06
N ILE A 5 7.56 -51.04 6.83
CA ILE A 5 7.74 -49.82 7.59
C ILE A 5 7.04 -48.72 6.78
N THR A 6 5.88 -48.26 7.28
CA THR A 6 5.17 -47.11 6.70
C THR A 6 5.79 -45.83 7.25
N ALA A 7 6.51 -45.11 6.42
CA ALA A 7 7.03 -43.79 6.77
C ALA A 7 5.89 -42.77 6.67
N LEU A 8 5.50 -42.20 7.82
CA LEU A 8 4.54 -41.11 7.93
C LEU A 8 5.27 -39.79 7.67
N SER A 9 5.12 -39.24 6.45
CA SER A 9 5.68 -37.95 6.10
C SER A 9 4.85 -36.84 6.75
N LEU A 10 5.40 -36.16 7.76
CA LEU A 10 4.83 -34.94 8.34
C LEU A 10 5.07 -33.79 7.35
N VAL A 11 4.02 -33.34 6.70
CA VAL A 11 4.04 -32.08 5.93
C VAL A 11 3.91 -30.94 6.92
N LEU A 12 5.02 -30.27 7.26
CA LEU A 12 5.00 -28.99 7.95
C LEU A 12 4.52 -27.91 6.96
N SER A 13 3.26 -27.53 7.06
CA SER A 13 2.77 -26.30 6.44
C SER A 13 3.35 -25.12 7.21
N SER A 14 4.36 -24.43 6.66
CA SER A 14 4.80 -23.13 7.13
C SER A 14 3.69 -22.12 6.89
N GLN A 15 2.93 -21.80 7.91
CA GLN A 15 2.06 -20.62 7.90
C GLN A 15 2.97 -19.41 8.02
N ALA A 16 3.04 -18.59 6.98
CA ALA A 16 3.62 -17.26 7.08
C ALA A 16 2.80 -16.50 8.12
N ALA A 17 3.40 -16.20 9.26
CA ALA A 17 2.80 -15.34 10.25
C ALA A 17 2.76 -13.93 9.66
N MET A 18 1.59 -13.49 9.20
CA MET A 18 1.35 -12.09 8.90
C MET A 18 1.52 -11.34 10.22
N ALA A 19 2.42 -10.36 10.24
CA ALA A 19 2.54 -9.48 11.41
C ALA A 19 1.19 -8.77 11.61
N ALA A 20 0.52 -9.07 12.72
CA ALA A 20 -0.73 -8.41 13.05
C ALA A 20 -0.44 -6.97 13.44
N GLN A 21 -1.25 -6.02 12.96
CA GLN A 21 -1.19 -4.62 13.38
C GLN A 21 -1.19 -4.53 14.91
N GLU A 22 -0.24 -3.81 15.48
CA GLU A 22 -0.14 -3.56 16.92
C GLU A 22 -0.69 -2.18 17.26
N CYS A 23 -1.64 -2.11 18.18
CA CYS A 23 -2.31 -0.87 18.57
C CYS A 23 -2.29 -0.66 20.08
N SER A 24 -2.03 0.57 20.50
CA SER A 24 -2.22 1.01 21.90
C SER A 24 -3.72 1.20 22.18
N THR A 25 -4.13 0.78 23.39
CA THR A 25 -5.48 1.05 23.92
C THR A 25 -5.59 2.42 24.57
N ASP A 26 -4.47 3.08 24.85
CA ASP A 26 -4.41 4.37 25.56
C ASP A 26 -4.58 5.57 24.65
N PHE A 27 -4.48 5.38 23.34
CA PHE A 27 -4.64 6.44 22.35
C PHE A 27 -5.93 6.27 21.56
N ALA A 28 -6.62 7.38 21.33
CA ALA A 28 -7.75 7.40 20.43
C ALA A 28 -7.31 7.14 18.98
N LYS A 29 -8.03 6.26 18.28
CA LYS A 29 -7.76 5.97 16.87
C LYS A 29 -7.99 7.21 16.01
N THR A 30 -7.03 7.52 15.14
CA THR A 30 -7.07 8.67 14.22
C THR A 30 -7.55 8.30 12.82
N ALA A 31 -7.48 7.01 12.47
CA ALA A 31 -7.95 6.45 11.21
C ALA A 31 -8.81 5.18 11.44
N PRO A 32 -9.90 5.25 12.25
CA PRO A 32 -10.77 4.10 12.52
C PRO A 32 -11.52 3.67 11.25
N ASN A 33 -12.05 2.43 11.23
CA ASN A 33 -12.83 1.91 10.09
C ASN A 33 -14.00 2.83 9.70
N THR A 34 -14.62 3.50 10.67
CA THR A 34 -15.73 4.45 10.43
C THR A 34 -15.35 5.71 9.67
N ARG A 35 -14.04 5.98 9.51
CA ARG A 35 -13.53 7.07 8.67
C ARG A 35 -13.65 6.76 7.18
N TYR A 36 -13.84 5.51 6.82
CA TYR A 36 -13.74 5.06 5.43
C TYR A 36 -15.05 4.47 4.91
N THR A 37 -15.34 4.72 3.65
CA THR A 37 -16.36 4.02 2.88
C THR A 37 -15.68 3.04 1.94
N TYR A 38 -16.05 1.77 2.04
CA TYR A 38 -15.44 0.65 1.32
C TYR A 38 -16.24 0.30 0.08
N SER A 39 -15.54 -0.05 -1.00
CA SER A 39 -16.15 -0.57 -2.23
C SER A 39 -15.51 -1.91 -2.62
N ASP A 40 -16.34 -2.82 -3.13
CA ASP A 40 -15.90 -4.16 -3.58
C ASP A 40 -15.00 -4.09 -4.82
N ASN A 41 -14.98 -2.94 -5.51
CA ASN A 41 -14.13 -2.70 -6.68
C ASN A 41 -12.66 -2.44 -6.36
N GLY A 42 -12.25 -2.53 -5.09
CA GLY A 42 -10.86 -2.31 -4.67
C GLY A 42 -10.51 -0.86 -4.36
N THR A 43 -11.52 -0.03 -4.12
CA THR A 43 -11.32 1.36 -3.67
C THR A 43 -11.83 1.58 -2.26
N VAL A 44 -11.31 2.63 -1.63
CA VAL A 44 -11.77 3.14 -0.34
C VAL A 44 -11.79 4.66 -0.37
N THR A 45 -12.89 5.26 0.07
CA THR A 45 -13.00 6.73 0.17
C THR A 45 -12.82 7.17 1.62
N ASP A 46 -11.86 8.04 1.85
CA ASP A 46 -11.61 8.68 3.15
C ASP A 46 -12.59 9.84 3.37
N LEU A 47 -13.56 9.66 4.25
CA LEU A 47 -14.60 10.66 4.55
C LEU A 47 -14.03 11.95 5.16
N LYS A 48 -12.83 11.92 5.72
CA LYS A 48 -12.18 13.10 6.28
C LYS A 48 -11.60 14.03 5.22
N THR A 49 -11.09 13.46 4.14
CA THR A 49 -10.40 14.20 3.08
C THR A 49 -11.19 14.28 1.77
N GLY A 50 -12.20 13.43 1.59
CA GLY A 50 -12.94 13.25 0.35
C GLY A 50 -12.17 12.49 -0.73
N LEU A 51 -10.95 12.05 -0.42
CA LEU A 51 -10.10 11.36 -1.38
C LEU A 51 -10.46 9.88 -1.52
N THR A 52 -10.45 9.39 -2.74
CA THR A 52 -10.60 7.96 -3.03
C THR A 52 -9.23 7.35 -3.33
N TRP A 53 -8.95 6.25 -2.66
CA TRP A 53 -7.68 5.53 -2.71
C TRP A 53 -7.85 4.14 -3.33
N MET A 54 -6.86 3.66 -4.04
CA MET A 54 -6.74 2.22 -4.30
C MET A 54 -6.43 1.51 -2.98
N ARG A 55 -7.07 0.39 -2.70
CA ARG A 55 -6.80 -0.40 -1.48
C ARG A 55 -5.50 -1.20 -1.58
N CYS A 56 -5.08 -1.50 -2.83
CA CYS A 56 -3.88 -2.25 -3.13
C CYS A 56 -2.81 -1.37 -3.78
N PRO A 57 -1.51 -1.59 -3.48
CA PRO A 57 -0.43 -0.94 -4.20
C PRO A 57 -0.36 -1.42 -5.65
N VAL A 58 0.21 -0.60 -6.52
CA VAL A 58 0.44 -0.96 -7.93
C VAL A 58 1.26 -2.26 -8.01
N GLY A 59 0.80 -3.18 -8.83
CA GLY A 59 1.40 -4.52 -9.03
C GLY A 59 0.65 -5.64 -8.32
N SER A 60 -0.19 -5.34 -7.34
CA SER A 60 -1.12 -6.30 -6.74
C SER A 60 -2.56 -6.00 -7.17
N THR A 61 -3.45 -6.98 -6.99
CA THR A 61 -4.84 -6.91 -7.44
C THR A 61 -5.78 -7.11 -6.25
N TRP A 62 -6.82 -6.29 -6.16
CA TRP A 62 -7.84 -6.45 -5.13
C TRP A 62 -8.65 -7.74 -5.34
N ASN A 63 -8.78 -8.52 -4.28
CA ASN A 63 -9.62 -9.71 -4.20
C ASN A 63 -10.76 -9.45 -3.21
N ALA A 64 -11.95 -9.18 -3.73
CA ALA A 64 -13.12 -8.85 -2.90
C ALA A 64 -13.59 -10.05 -2.06
N ALA A 65 -13.36 -11.29 -2.49
CA ALA A 65 -13.79 -12.47 -1.75
C ALA A 65 -12.98 -12.68 -0.46
N ASN A 66 -11.71 -12.29 -0.48
CA ASN A 66 -10.80 -12.42 0.66
C ASN A 66 -10.56 -11.07 1.38
N GLU A 67 -11.11 -9.97 0.86
CA GLU A 67 -10.85 -8.59 1.31
C GLU A 67 -9.33 -8.29 1.43
N ALA A 68 -8.56 -8.76 0.44
CA ALA A 68 -7.10 -8.72 0.45
C ALA A 68 -6.53 -8.35 -0.92
N CYS A 69 -5.23 -8.04 -0.94
CA CYS A 69 -4.48 -7.81 -2.18
C CYS A 69 -3.75 -9.09 -2.59
N ASP A 70 -4.07 -9.63 -3.75
CA ASP A 70 -3.37 -10.78 -4.34
C ASP A 70 -2.13 -10.31 -5.10
N GLY A 71 -1.04 -11.05 -4.97
CA GLY A 71 0.25 -10.73 -5.57
C GLY A 71 1.09 -9.79 -4.71
N ALA A 72 2.20 -9.31 -5.26
CA ALA A 72 3.14 -8.45 -4.56
C ALA A 72 3.13 -7.03 -5.14
N ALA A 73 3.35 -6.03 -4.28
CA ALA A 73 3.59 -4.67 -4.71
C ALA A 73 4.78 -4.59 -5.67
N LYS A 74 4.63 -3.89 -6.79
CA LYS A 74 5.73 -3.61 -7.70
C LYS A 74 6.52 -2.42 -7.17
N LYS A 75 7.68 -2.69 -6.59
CA LYS A 75 8.62 -1.64 -6.20
C LYS A 75 9.22 -1.00 -7.47
N MET A 76 9.30 0.31 -7.50
CA MET A 76 9.82 1.05 -8.66
C MET A 76 10.52 2.34 -8.26
N SER A 77 11.39 2.85 -9.14
CA SER A 77 11.98 4.17 -8.95
C SER A 77 10.92 5.26 -8.99
N TRP A 78 11.21 6.42 -8.43
CA TRP A 78 10.28 7.55 -8.41
C TRP A 78 9.85 8.01 -9.82
N GLN A 79 10.81 8.09 -10.77
CA GLN A 79 10.51 8.43 -12.15
C GLN A 79 9.56 7.43 -12.82
N LEU A 80 9.76 6.13 -12.54
CA LEU A 80 8.87 5.09 -13.04
C LEU A 80 7.48 5.18 -12.37
N ALA A 81 7.41 5.53 -11.10
CA ALA A 81 6.15 5.74 -10.40
C ALA A 81 5.33 6.88 -11.01
N LEU A 82 5.99 8.02 -11.30
CA LEU A 82 5.35 9.16 -11.99
C LEU A 82 4.87 8.79 -13.39
N SER A 83 5.73 8.13 -14.18
CA SER A 83 5.36 7.72 -15.54
C SER A 83 4.26 6.65 -15.55
N THR A 84 4.22 5.76 -14.55
CA THR A 84 3.15 4.77 -14.40
C THR A 84 1.81 5.47 -14.12
N ALA A 85 1.77 6.42 -13.20
CA ALA A 85 0.56 7.20 -12.94
C ALA A 85 0.09 7.97 -14.19
N GLU A 86 1.03 8.52 -14.97
CA GLU A 86 0.70 9.19 -16.24
C GLU A 86 0.12 8.21 -17.28
N GLN A 87 0.70 7.02 -17.42
CA GLN A 87 0.17 5.98 -18.31
C GLN A 87 -1.22 5.51 -17.90
N ILE A 88 -1.52 5.43 -16.61
CA ILE A 88 -2.85 5.07 -16.10
C ILE A 88 -3.89 6.13 -16.51
N ARG A 89 -3.53 7.42 -16.46
CA ARG A 89 -4.42 8.54 -16.85
C ARG A 89 -4.58 8.72 -18.36
N ASN A 90 -3.64 8.20 -19.14
CA ASN A 90 -3.63 8.42 -20.59
C ASN A 90 -4.74 7.64 -21.26
N GLU A 91 -5.72 8.34 -21.86
CA GLU A 91 -6.89 7.75 -22.53
C GLU A 91 -6.53 6.86 -23.73
N SER A 92 -5.38 7.10 -24.37
CA SER A 92 -4.85 6.23 -25.43
C SER A 92 -3.97 5.09 -24.92
N GLY A 93 -3.79 5.00 -23.60
CA GLY A 93 -2.91 4.02 -22.95
C GLY A 93 -3.59 2.65 -22.79
N ASN A 94 -2.75 1.62 -22.78
CA ASN A 94 -3.18 0.23 -22.54
C ASN A 94 -2.79 -0.24 -21.13
N HIS A 95 -2.70 0.67 -20.14
CA HIS A 95 -2.36 0.27 -18.80
C HIS A 95 -3.53 -0.49 -18.14
N ALA A 96 -3.23 -1.61 -17.45
CA ALA A 96 -4.27 -2.46 -16.85
C ALA A 96 -5.14 -1.75 -15.79
N LEU A 97 -4.61 -0.67 -15.19
CA LEU A 97 -5.33 0.17 -14.22
C LEU A 97 -5.96 1.42 -14.87
N HIS A 98 -5.94 1.53 -16.21
CA HIS A 98 -6.67 2.59 -16.89
C HIS A 98 -8.17 2.42 -16.62
N ASP A 99 -8.85 3.51 -16.27
CA ASP A 99 -10.29 3.50 -15.91
C ASP A 99 -10.61 2.58 -14.71
N PHE A 100 -9.63 2.36 -13.82
CA PHE A 100 -9.83 1.51 -12.65
C PHE A 100 -10.94 2.04 -11.76
N ALA A 101 -11.89 1.17 -11.45
CA ALA A 101 -13.09 1.51 -10.68
C ALA A 101 -13.95 2.65 -11.30
N GLY A 102 -13.87 2.85 -12.63
CA GLY A 102 -14.56 3.91 -13.34
C GLY A 102 -13.96 5.30 -13.14
N LYS A 103 -12.74 5.39 -12.62
CA LYS A 103 -12.03 6.65 -12.35
C LYS A 103 -10.76 6.75 -13.20
N LYS A 104 -10.49 7.93 -13.75
CA LYS A 104 -9.41 8.17 -14.73
C LYS A 104 -8.23 8.95 -14.16
N ASN A 105 -8.45 9.83 -13.16
CA ASN A 105 -7.44 10.75 -12.66
C ASN A 105 -6.62 10.19 -11.49
N TRP A 106 -6.23 8.94 -11.58
CA TRP A 106 -5.33 8.32 -10.62
C TRP A 106 -3.94 8.97 -10.66
N ARG A 107 -3.42 9.37 -9.49
CA ARG A 107 -2.14 10.06 -9.34
C ARG A 107 -1.36 9.57 -8.13
N LEU A 108 -0.06 9.87 -8.09
CA LEU A 108 0.69 9.75 -6.84
C LEU A 108 0.12 10.75 -5.82
N PRO A 109 -0.02 10.32 -4.56
CA PRO A 109 -0.38 11.22 -3.47
C PRO A 109 0.75 12.20 -3.14
N ASN A 110 0.42 13.35 -2.60
CA ASN A 110 1.40 14.18 -1.92
C ASN A 110 1.69 13.62 -0.51
N VAL A 111 2.80 14.05 0.10
CA VAL A 111 3.21 13.52 1.41
C VAL A 111 2.19 13.80 2.51
N LYS A 112 1.47 14.93 2.44
CA LYS A 112 0.46 15.29 3.46
C LYS A 112 -0.78 14.38 3.35
N GLU A 113 -1.15 13.97 2.15
CA GLU A 113 -2.22 13.00 1.90
C GLU A 113 -1.84 11.64 2.50
N LEU A 114 -0.60 11.17 2.30
CA LEU A 114 -0.10 9.93 2.90
C LEU A 114 -0.06 10.01 4.44
N VAL A 115 0.51 11.08 4.99
CA VAL A 115 0.56 11.30 6.44
C VAL A 115 -0.85 11.36 7.06
N ALA A 116 -1.84 11.87 6.31
CA ALA A 116 -3.22 11.89 6.77
C ALA A 116 -3.81 10.49 6.98
N LEU A 117 -3.27 9.45 6.34
CA LEU A 117 -3.69 8.06 6.53
C LEU A 117 -3.16 7.43 7.81
N THR A 118 -2.24 8.10 8.52
CA THR A 118 -1.60 7.53 9.71
C THR A 118 -2.63 7.26 10.82
N GLU A 119 -2.68 6.00 11.27
CA GLU A 119 -3.33 5.59 12.51
C GLU A 119 -2.34 5.70 13.66
N ARG A 120 -2.42 6.78 14.42
CA ARG A 120 -1.44 7.12 15.46
C ARG A 120 -1.46 6.20 16.68
N ALA A 121 -2.54 5.44 16.84
CA ALA A 121 -2.63 4.46 17.91
C ALA A 121 -1.94 3.13 17.54
N CYS A 122 -1.53 2.95 16.28
CA CYS A 122 -1.05 1.67 15.77
C CYS A 122 0.29 1.80 15.03
N HIS A 123 0.98 0.67 14.95
CA HIS A 123 2.14 0.45 14.08
C HIS A 123 2.08 -0.96 13.48
N SER A 124 2.92 -1.25 12.52
CA SER A 124 3.03 -2.58 11.86
C SER A 124 1.74 -3.10 11.22
N PRO A 125 0.99 -2.31 10.44
CA PRO A 125 1.24 -0.97 9.93
C PRO A 125 0.62 0.16 10.79
N ALA A 126 1.14 1.39 10.61
CA ALA A 126 0.55 2.63 11.10
C ALA A 126 -0.50 3.20 10.13
N MET A 127 -1.20 2.35 9.41
CA MET A 127 -2.32 2.66 8.54
C MET A 127 -3.50 1.77 8.92
N ASN A 128 -4.72 2.16 8.52
CA ASN A 128 -5.88 1.30 8.75
C ASN A 128 -5.77 0.00 7.95
N GLY A 129 -5.61 -1.14 8.67
CA GLY A 129 -5.40 -2.46 8.06
C GLY A 129 -6.62 -3.01 7.31
N THR A 130 -7.83 -2.51 7.59
CA THR A 130 -9.03 -2.86 6.82
C THR A 130 -9.10 -2.06 5.53
N ALA A 131 -8.81 -0.77 5.57
CA ALA A 131 -8.84 0.10 4.38
C ALA A 131 -7.76 -0.25 3.38
N PHE A 132 -6.54 -0.54 3.86
CA PHE A 132 -5.35 -0.82 3.06
C PHE A 132 -4.85 -2.24 3.33
N ALA A 133 -5.74 -3.21 3.12
CA ALA A 133 -5.52 -4.60 3.46
C ALA A 133 -4.25 -5.19 2.86
N SER A 134 -3.48 -5.89 3.67
CA SER A 134 -2.36 -6.82 3.34
C SER A 134 -1.36 -6.45 2.23
N GLY A 135 -1.64 -5.43 1.41
CA GLY A 135 -0.76 -4.99 0.32
C GLY A 135 0.55 -4.33 0.78
N TYR A 136 0.63 -4.05 2.08
CA TYR A 136 1.75 -3.41 2.76
C TYR A 136 2.29 -4.34 3.85
N THR A 137 2.56 -5.60 3.50
CA THR A 137 3.22 -6.54 4.41
C THR A 137 4.65 -6.09 4.64
N LEU A 138 4.93 -5.85 5.90
CA LEU A 138 6.17 -5.27 6.39
C LEU A 138 6.97 -6.36 7.05
N GLU A 139 7.99 -6.83 6.37
CA GLU A 139 9.07 -7.54 7.04
C GLU A 139 10.08 -6.50 7.52
N VAL A 140 10.57 -6.68 8.74
CA VAL A 140 11.61 -5.82 9.32
C VAL A 140 12.83 -5.83 8.38
N GLY A 141 13.20 -4.63 7.89
CA GLY A 141 14.30 -4.48 6.94
C GLY A 141 13.91 -4.53 5.47
N ASP A 142 12.65 -4.82 5.13
CA ASP A 142 12.13 -4.64 3.78
C ASP A 142 11.51 -3.24 3.64
N TYR A 143 12.00 -2.45 2.68
CA TYR A 143 11.37 -1.17 2.31
C TYR A 143 10.00 -1.34 1.63
N ALA A 144 9.33 -2.47 1.81
CA ALA A 144 8.00 -2.76 1.25
C ALA A 144 6.93 -1.80 1.77
N GLY A 145 7.10 -1.33 3.02
CA GLY A 145 6.22 -0.33 3.63
C GLY A 145 6.42 1.09 3.15
N TYR A 146 7.50 1.36 2.42
CA TYR A 146 7.80 2.70 1.91
C TYR A 146 6.96 2.99 0.67
N ILE A 147 6.31 4.15 0.67
CA ILE A 147 5.41 4.61 -0.39
C ILE A 147 5.91 5.94 -0.94
N TRP A 148 6.12 6.00 -2.25
CA TRP A 148 6.48 7.24 -2.94
C TRP A 148 5.38 8.29 -2.82
N SER A 149 5.76 9.52 -2.50
CA SER A 149 4.93 10.69 -2.73
C SER A 149 5.34 11.43 -4.01
N ASN A 150 4.52 12.37 -4.47
CA ASN A 150 4.92 13.32 -5.52
C ASN A 150 5.57 14.59 -4.95
N THR A 151 5.88 14.63 -3.65
CA THR A 151 6.35 15.83 -2.95
C THR A 151 7.87 15.86 -2.88
N PRO A 152 8.55 16.81 -3.52
CA PRO A 152 9.99 17.04 -3.30
C PRO A 152 10.22 17.58 -1.88
N ASN A 153 11.42 17.37 -1.35
CA ASN A 153 11.86 18.07 -0.15
C ASN A 153 12.12 19.57 -0.42
N GLY A 154 12.40 20.34 0.64
CA GLY A 154 12.48 21.80 0.53
C GLY A 154 13.55 22.35 -0.43
N ASP A 155 14.62 21.59 -0.71
CA ASP A 155 15.69 21.97 -1.67
C ASP A 155 15.53 21.27 -3.04
N GLY A 156 14.55 20.41 -3.20
CA GLY A 156 14.27 19.67 -4.43
C GLY A 156 15.26 18.54 -4.75
N SER A 157 16.24 18.26 -3.88
CA SER A 157 17.27 17.23 -4.13
C SER A 157 16.75 15.82 -3.86
N ASN A 158 15.76 15.69 -3.00
CA ASN A 158 15.14 14.44 -2.58
C ASN A 158 13.62 14.50 -2.72
N VAL A 159 12.98 13.32 -2.58
CA VAL A 159 11.54 13.16 -2.54
C VAL A 159 11.13 12.61 -1.18
N MET A 160 10.02 13.11 -0.65
CA MET A 160 9.46 12.62 0.60
C MET A 160 8.78 11.27 0.38
N VAL A 161 9.11 10.31 1.23
CA VAL A 161 8.59 8.94 1.23
C VAL A 161 7.90 8.69 2.56
N PHE A 162 6.72 8.13 2.51
CA PHE A 162 5.96 7.74 3.69
C PHE A 162 6.27 6.28 4.05
N ASP A 163 6.56 6.03 5.31
CA ASP A 163 6.70 4.69 5.86
C ASP A 163 5.37 4.25 6.49
N SER A 164 4.69 3.32 5.84
CA SER A 164 3.42 2.79 6.33
C SER A 164 3.57 1.92 7.58
N PHE A 165 4.80 1.50 7.94
CA PHE A 165 5.06 0.70 9.12
C PHE A 165 4.86 1.48 10.41
N ASN A 166 5.42 2.69 10.48
CA ASN A 166 5.45 3.52 11.68
C ASN A 166 4.79 4.89 11.50
N GLY A 167 4.42 5.27 10.26
CA GLY A 167 3.79 6.56 9.94
C GLY A 167 4.78 7.72 9.78
N GLU A 168 6.06 7.43 9.67
CA GLU A 168 7.11 8.44 9.51
C GLU A 168 7.31 8.86 8.05
N VAL A 169 8.02 9.98 7.87
CA VAL A 169 8.39 10.50 6.55
C VAL A 169 9.90 10.61 6.46
N TYR A 170 10.44 10.07 5.38
CA TYR A 170 11.86 10.12 5.08
C TYR A 170 12.11 10.86 3.77
N ASN A 171 13.35 11.36 3.61
CA ASN A 171 13.82 11.96 2.36
C ASN A 171 14.74 10.96 1.63
N TRP A 172 14.39 10.63 0.38
CA TRP A 172 15.16 9.69 -0.42
C TRP A 172 15.53 10.30 -1.78
N SER A 173 16.75 10.05 -2.23
CA SER A 173 17.19 10.49 -3.55
C SER A 173 16.39 9.79 -4.65
N PRO A 174 15.72 10.53 -5.54
CA PRO A 174 15.01 9.94 -6.68
C PRO A 174 15.97 9.48 -7.79
N LEU A 175 17.24 9.84 -7.70
CA LEU A 175 18.26 9.52 -8.71
C LEU A 175 19.03 8.24 -8.37
N GLU A 176 18.92 7.73 -7.13
CA GLU A 176 19.59 6.50 -6.71
C GLU A 176 18.82 5.27 -7.24
N PRO A 177 19.43 4.46 -8.14
CA PRO A 177 18.73 3.34 -8.78
C PRO A 177 18.23 2.26 -7.84
N THR A 178 18.83 2.13 -6.66
CA THR A 178 18.47 1.15 -5.62
C THR A 178 17.25 1.58 -4.83
N ASN A 179 16.88 2.87 -4.88
CA ASN A 179 15.71 3.40 -4.20
C ASN A 179 14.44 3.05 -4.99
N THR A 180 13.88 1.90 -4.68
CA THR A 180 12.63 1.41 -5.28
C THR A 180 11.60 1.13 -4.19
N PHE A 181 10.46 1.82 -4.24
CA PHE A 181 9.40 1.74 -3.23
C PHE A 181 8.04 1.47 -3.87
N SER A 182 7.08 1.16 -3.03
CA SER A 182 5.69 0.91 -3.42
C SER A 182 5.01 2.19 -3.92
N VAL A 183 3.95 2.00 -4.70
CA VAL A 183 3.12 3.08 -5.22
C VAL A 183 1.68 2.82 -4.80
N LEU A 184 1.12 3.75 -4.05
CA LEU A 184 -0.30 3.85 -3.73
C LEU A 184 -0.89 5.00 -4.53
N LEU A 185 -2.03 4.78 -5.17
CA LEU A 185 -2.65 5.80 -6.01
C LEU A 185 -3.90 6.37 -5.33
N VAL A 186 -4.14 7.63 -5.62
CA VAL A 186 -5.25 8.42 -5.09
C VAL A 186 -5.92 9.22 -6.21
N THR A 187 -7.19 9.50 -6.07
CA THR A 187 -7.96 10.41 -6.92
C THR A 187 -8.91 11.25 -6.11
N ASP A 188 -9.22 12.44 -6.59
CA ASP A 188 -10.23 13.37 -6.10
C ASP A 188 -11.52 13.34 -6.93
N GLU A 189 -11.63 12.40 -7.88
CA GLU A 189 -12.88 12.15 -8.61
C GLU A 189 -13.94 11.53 -7.69
N GLU A 190 -15.15 12.11 -7.71
CA GLU A 190 -16.34 11.60 -7.03
C GLU A 190 -16.95 10.38 -7.73
#